data_9b178d0bcdd61e919216d4c0549a0453
#
_entry.id   9b178d0bcdd61e919216d4c0549a0453
#
_cell.length_a   1.000
_cell.length_b   1.000
_cell.length_c   1.000
_cell.angle_alpha   90.00
_cell.angle_beta   90.00
_cell.angle_gamma   90.00
#
_symmetry.space_group_name_H-M   'P 1'
#
loop_
_entity.id
_entity.type
_entity.pdbx_description
1 polymer ?
#
loop_
_entity_poly.entity_id
_entity_poly.type
_entity_poly.pdbx_seq_one_letter_code
_entity_poly.pdbx_strand_id
1 'polypeptide(L)'
;MGRNAAAGLYLPLVLLFIPTFSRKNIFVGSMIFGLLVVFPFLNKFRTFNDKTEINIGLDFDMFTEMHFDAYITLARVIYHDIITYGNQLLGVFFFFIPRAVWPSKPLSSGQFHANELGMTFDNLACTYLAEGYINFGFFGVFIFII
;
A
#
# COMPACT_ATOMS: atom_id res chain seq x y z
N MET A 1 12.88 -7.66 5.44
CA MET A 1 11.90 -8.36 4.59
C MET A 1 10.54 -7.70 4.78
N GLY A 2 9.86 -7.27 3.71
CA GLY A 2 8.54 -6.62 3.84
C GLY A 2 7.49 -7.60 4.38
N ARG A 3 6.58 -7.12 5.23
CA ARG A 3 5.52 -7.96 5.85
C ARG A 3 4.69 -8.72 4.82
N ASN A 4 4.39 -8.09 3.69
CA ASN A 4 3.64 -8.69 2.59
C ASN A 4 4.40 -9.86 1.94
N ALA A 5 5.73 -9.76 1.81
CA ALA A 5 6.55 -10.84 1.29
C ALA A 5 6.61 -12.03 2.28
N ALA A 6 6.68 -11.76 3.57
CA ALA A 6 6.60 -12.80 4.58
C ALA A 6 5.23 -13.50 4.56
N ALA A 7 4.13 -12.72 4.55
CA ALA A 7 2.78 -13.28 4.45
C ALA A 7 2.59 -14.10 3.16
N GLY A 8 3.06 -13.60 2.01
CA GLY A 8 3.00 -14.32 0.74
C GLY A 8 3.77 -15.64 0.72
N LEU A 9 4.85 -15.75 1.50
CA LEU A 9 5.63 -16.98 1.62
C LEU A 9 5.02 -17.97 2.63
N TYR A 10 4.65 -17.48 3.82
CA TYR A 10 4.22 -18.36 4.91
C TYR A 10 2.76 -18.79 4.81
N LEU A 11 1.86 -17.96 4.26
CA LEU A 11 0.44 -18.31 4.14
C LEU A 11 0.20 -19.57 3.29
N PRO A 12 0.80 -19.72 2.07
CA PRO A 12 0.69 -20.95 1.30
C PRO A 12 1.27 -22.17 2.02
N LEU A 13 2.38 -21.99 2.75
CA LEU A 13 2.98 -23.10 3.51
C LEU A 13 2.06 -23.56 4.64
N VAL A 14 1.45 -22.63 5.38
CA VAL A 14 0.47 -22.97 6.43
C VAL A 14 -0.72 -23.74 5.83
N LEU A 15 -1.25 -23.30 4.68
CA LEU A 15 -2.36 -23.98 4.01
C LEU A 15 -1.98 -25.38 3.52
N LEU A 16 -0.73 -25.57 3.09
CA LEU A 16 -0.24 -26.86 2.60
C LEU A 16 -0.04 -27.86 3.74
N PHE A 17 0.58 -27.43 4.85
CA PHE A 17 0.96 -28.33 5.95
C PHE A 17 -0.14 -28.51 6.99
N ILE A 18 -1.11 -27.61 7.06
CA ILE A 18 -2.22 -27.70 8.01
C ILE A 18 -3.56 -27.81 7.25
N PRO A 19 -3.97 -29.02 6.84
CA PRO A 19 -5.17 -29.19 5.99
C PRO A 19 -6.46 -28.68 6.66
N THR A 20 -6.47 -28.54 7.98
CA THR A 20 -7.59 -27.95 8.72
C THR A 20 -7.88 -26.50 8.31
N PHE A 21 -6.85 -25.72 7.97
CA PHE A 21 -6.98 -24.35 7.47
C PHE A 21 -7.53 -24.28 6.04
N SER A 22 -7.50 -25.36 5.29
CA SER A 22 -8.10 -25.41 3.94
C SER A 22 -9.63 -25.46 3.97
N ARG A 23 -10.24 -25.70 5.13
CA ARG A 23 -11.71 -25.61 5.28
C ARG A 23 -12.14 -24.14 5.24
N LYS A 24 -13.05 -23.80 4.32
CA LYS A 24 -13.50 -22.43 4.06
C LYS A 24 -13.82 -21.63 5.34
N ASN A 25 -14.59 -22.20 6.26
CA ASN A 25 -15.01 -21.49 7.47
C ASN A 25 -13.84 -21.24 8.44
N ILE A 26 -12.92 -22.20 8.57
CA ILE A 26 -11.74 -22.06 9.41
C ILE A 26 -10.77 -21.05 8.79
N PHE A 27 -10.59 -21.09 7.48
CA PHE A 27 -9.76 -20.13 6.75
C PHE A 27 -10.30 -18.70 6.93
N VAL A 28 -11.59 -18.49 6.66
CA VAL A 28 -12.21 -17.16 6.84
C VAL A 28 -12.12 -16.69 8.29
N GLY A 29 -12.44 -17.57 9.26
CA GLY A 29 -12.34 -17.25 10.67
C GLY A 29 -10.90 -16.88 11.10
N SER A 30 -9.89 -17.63 10.63
CA SER A 30 -8.47 -17.33 10.92
C SER A 30 -8.02 -16.02 10.27
N MET A 31 -8.50 -15.71 9.07
CA MET A 31 -8.21 -14.42 8.41
C MET A 31 -8.82 -13.24 9.18
N ILE A 32 -10.08 -13.36 9.60
CA ILE A 32 -10.75 -12.33 10.41
C ILE A 32 -10.03 -12.17 11.75
N PHE A 33 -9.70 -13.26 12.43
CA PHE A 33 -8.94 -13.23 13.68
C PHE A 33 -7.55 -12.59 13.48
N GLY A 34 -6.84 -12.98 12.41
CA GLY A 34 -5.56 -12.40 12.03
C GLY A 34 -5.64 -10.89 11.82
N LEU A 35 -6.69 -10.44 11.10
CA LEU A 35 -6.89 -9.02 10.80
C LEU A 35 -7.26 -8.20 12.05
N LEU A 36 -8.19 -8.72 12.88
CA LEU A 36 -8.74 -7.96 14.00
C LEU A 36 -7.89 -8.03 15.27
N VAL A 37 -7.12 -9.11 15.46
CA VAL A 37 -6.37 -9.36 16.70
C VAL A 37 -4.87 -9.36 16.46
N VAL A 38 -4.39 -10.20 15.52
CA VAL A 38 -2.94 -10.39 15.32
C VAL A 38 -2.32 -9.15 14.69
N PHE A 39 -2.98 -8.56 13.71
CA PHE A 39 -2.43 -7.41 12.98
C PHE A 39 -2.32 -6.14 13.85
N PRO A 40 -3.34 -5.73 14.65
CA PRO A 40 -3.21 -4.64 15.60
C PRO A 40 -2.15 -4.90 16.67
N PHE A 41 -2.10 -6.14 17.18
CA PHE A 41 -1.09 -6.54 18.15
C PHE A 41 0.32 -6.39 17.57
N LEU A 42 0.58 -6.89 16.36
CA LEU A 42 1.88 -6.75 15.70
C LEU A 42 2.22 -5.28 15.37
N ASN A 43 1.22 -4.44 15.12
CA ASN A 43 1.45 -3.02 14.88
C ASN A 43 1.97 -2.31 16.13
N LYS A 44 1.46 -2.67 17.31
CA LYS A 44 1.94 -2.15 18.60
C LYS A 44 3.41 -2.50 18.86
N PHE A 45 3.86 -3.69 18.47
CA PHE A 45 5.29 -4.06 18.56
C PHE A 45 6.20 -3.24 17.64
N ARG A 46 5.68 -2.72 16.56
CA ARG A 46 6.46 -1.87 15.65
C ARG A 46 6.78 -0.49 16.24
N THR A 47 5.88 0.03 17.08
CA THR A 47 5.98 1.35 17.71
C THR A 47 6.52 1.29 19.14
N PHE A 48 7.15 0.17 19.52
CA PHE A 48 7.66 -0.05 20.87
C PHE A 48 8.76 0.97 21.17
N ASN A 49 8.39 1.98 21.94
CA ASN A 49 9.31 2.89 22.61
C ASN A 49 9.15 2.67 24.11
N ASP A 50 10.24 2.78 24.90
CA ASP A 50 10.30 2.49 26.34
C ASP A 50 9.25 3.16 27.24
N LYS A 51 8.34 3.96 26.64
CA LYS A 51 7.29 4.72 27.35
C LYS A 51 5.86 4.34 26.95
N THR A 52 5.66 3.31 26.13
CA THR A 52 4.31 2.95 25.64
C THR A 52 3.65 1.95 26.57
N GLU A 53 2.59 2.35 27.26
CA GLU A 53 1.71 1.43 27.99
C GLU A 53 1.07 0.43 27.00
N ILE A 54 1.25 -0.86 27.26
CA ILE A 54 0.66 -1.94 26.44
C ILE A 54 -0.82 -2.04 26.80
N ASN A 55 -1.66 -1.27 26.13
CA ASN A 55 -3.09 -1.42 26.25
C ASN A 55 -3.56 -2.53 25.29
N ILE A 56 -3.93 -3.68 25.83
CA ILE A 56 -4.43 -4.83 25.07
C ILE A 56 -5.92 -4.59 24.80
N GLY A 57 -6.21 -3.82 23.76
CA GLY A 57 -7.57 -3.56 23.28
C GLY A 57 -7.66 -3.71 21.77
N LEU A 58 -8.87 -3.89 21.24
CA LEU A 58 -9.14 -3.76 19.82
C LEU A 58 -8.90 -2.30 19.43
N ASP A 59 -7.87 -2.09 18.64
CA ASP A 59 -7.48 -0.77 18.17
C ASP A 59 -8.13 -0.51 16.81
N PHE A 60 -9.28 0.15 16.83
CA PHE A 60 -9.99 0.51 15.60
C PHE A 60 -9.34 1.70 14.88
N ASP A 61 -8.52 2.49 15.57
CA ASP A 61 -7.79 3.61 14.97
C ASP A 61 -6.80 3.13 13.91
N MET A 62 -6.29 1.89 14.03
CA MET A 62 -5.47 1.24 13.02
C MET A 62 -6.14 1.21 11.63
N PHE A 63 -7.46 1.10 11.57
CA PHE A 63 -8.20 1.08 10.30
C PHE A 63 -8.35 2.46 9.66
N THR A 64 -8.16 3.52 10.44
CA THR A 64 -8.17 4.92 9.96
C THR A 64 -6.77 5.45 9.68
N GLU A 65 -5.72 4.73 10.11
CA GLU A 65 -4.34 5.09 9.87
C GLU A 65 -3.84 4.71 8.47
N MET A 66 -2.54 4.87 8.26
CA MET A 66 -1.80 4.70 6.99
C MET A 66 -1.98 3.37 6.25
N HIS A 67 -2.68 2.38 6.81
CA HIS A 67 -2.92 1.10 6.15
C HIS A 67 -3.92 1.19 4.98
N PHE A 68 -4.73 2.25 4.98
CA PHE A 68 -5.71 2.58 3.94
C PHE A 68 -5.31 3.83 3.15
N ASP A 69 -4.02 4.17 3.16
CA ASP A 69 -3.46 5.37 2.54
C ASP A 69 -3.71 5.45 1.03
N ALA A 70 -3.93 4.31 0.37
CA ALA A 70 -4.17 4.27 -1.06
C ALA A 70 -5.37 5.11 -1.51
N TYR A 71 -6.48 5.10 -0.75
CA TYR A 71 -7.65 5.96 -1.04
C TYR A 71 -7.42 7.40 -0.63
N ILE A 72 -6.69 7.61 0.47
CA ILE A 72 -6.27 8.95 0.90
C ILE A 72 -5.33 9.56 -0.15
N THR A 73 -4.45 8.75 -0.73
CA THR A 73 -3.58 9.17 -1.83
C THR A 73 -4.40 9.62 -3.03
N LEU A 74 -5.44 8.87 -3.43
CA LEU A 74 -6.35 9.28 -4.49
C LEU A 74 -7.00 10.64 -4.19
N ALA A 75 -7.54 10.81 -2.98
CA ALA A 75 -8.17 12.06 -2.57
C ALA A 75 -7.19 13.24 -2.61
N ARG A 76 -5.95 13.05 -2.13
CA ARG A 76 -4.90 14.09 -2.13
C ARG A 76 -4.46 14.45 -3.54
N VAL A 77 -4.26 13.47 -4.42
CA VAL A 77 -3.87 13.67 -5.82
C VAL A 77 -4.93 14.50 -6.57
N ILE A 78 -6.22 14.24 -6.30
CA ILE A 78 -7.32 15.02 -6.88
C ILE A 78 -7.36 16.43 -6.26
N TYR A 79 -7.24 16.53 -4.94
CA TYR A 79 -7.30 17.81 -4.23
C TYR A 79 -6.19 18.79 -4.65
N HIS A 80 -4.97 18.29 -4.87
CA HIS A 80 -3.81 19.08 -5.29
C HIS A 80 -3.64 19.16 -6.82
N ASP A 81 -4.56 18.57 -7.59
CA ASP A 81 -4.54 18.55 -9.05
C ASP A 81 -3.19 18.08 -9.66
N ILE A 82 -2.65 16.99 -9.11
CA ILE A 82 -1.34 16.47 -9.49
C ILE A 82 -1.47 15.68 -10.80
N ILE A 83 -1.12 16.32 -11.93
CA ILE A 83 -1.21 15.72 -13.28
C ILE A 83 0.16 15.81 -13.96
N THR A 84 0.65 14.69 -14.49
CA THR A 84 1.98 14.56 -15.14
C THR A 84 1.91 14.37 -16.65
N TYR A 85 0.72 14.40 -17.24
CA TYR A 85 0.51 14.27 -18.68
C TYR A 85 1.19 13.03 -19.31
N GLY A 86 1.09 11.89 -18.61
CA GLY A 86 1.61 10.60 -19.08
C GLY A 86 3.09 10.34 -18.76
N ASN A 87 3.78 11.26 -18.08
CA ASN A 87 5.19 11.07 -17.73
C ASN A 87 5.42 9.85 -16.84
N GLN A 88 4.53 9.61 -15.86
CA GLN A 88 4.64 8.44 -15.00
C GLN A 88 4.46 7.14 -15.79
N LEU A 89 3.53 7.13 -16.74
CA LEU A 89 3.29 5.99 -17.62
C LEU A 89 4.51 5.67 -18.51
N LEU A 90 5.22 6.69 -19.00
CA LEU A 90 6.49 6.49 -19.70
C LEU A 90 7.52 5.77 -18.82
N GLY A 91 7.57 6.11 -17.54
CA GLY A 91 8.43 5.42 -16.56
C GLY A 91 8.09 3.94 -16.40
N VAL A 92 6.81 3.58 -16.53
CA VAL A 92 6.34 2.19 -16.49
C VAL A 92 6.72 1.44 -17.77
N PHE A 93 6.48 2.02 -18.95
CA PHE A 93 6.83 1.36 -20.23
C PHE A 93 8.34 1.15 -20.37
N PHE A 94 9.13 2.12 -19.93
CA PHE A 94 10.59 2.07 -20.00
C PHE A 94 11.25 1.70 -18.67
N PHE A 95 10.56 0.87 -17.85
CA PHE A 95 11.05 0.49 -16.54
C PHE A 95 12.43 -0.18 -16.56
N PHE A 96 12.77 -0.87 -17.65
CA PHE A 96 14.02 -1.59 -17.84
C PHE A 96 15.24 -0.66 -18.11
N ILE A 97 15.01 0.63 -18.46
CA ILE A 97 16.09 1.57 -18.68
C ILE A 97 16.68 2.00 -17.33
N PRO A 98 18.01 1.77 -17.08
CA PRO A 98 18.64 2.19 -15.85
C PRO A 98 18.68 3.72 -15.72
N ARG A 99 18.64 4.22 -14.49
CA ARG A 99 18.78 5.66 -14.20
C ARG A 99 20.12 6.25 -14.63
N ALA A 100 21.16 5.42 -14.80
CA ALA A 100 22.42 5.86 -15.36
C ALA A 100 22.30 6.36 -16.81
N VAL A 101 21.36 5.80 -17.58
CA VAL A 101 21.07 6.18 -18.97
C VAL A 101 19.96 7.24 -19.03
N TRP A 102 19.00 7.14 -18.13
CA TRP A 102 17.88 8.08 -18.02
C TRP A 102 17.78 8.68 -16.61
N PRO A 103 18.60 9.70 -16.30
CA PRO A 103 18.63 10.31 -14.94
C PRO A 103 17.29 10.93 -14.52
N SER A 104 16.54 11.49 -15.49
CA SER A 104 15.22 12.10 -15.26
C SER A 104 14.06 11.10 -15.26
N LYS A 105 14.34 9.79 -15.17
CA LYS A 105 13.32 8.75 -15.12
C LYS A 105 12.35 9.00 -13.97
N PRO A 106 11.02 8.99 -14.22
CA PRO A 106 10.02 9.20 -13.18
C PRO A 106 10.20 8.28 -11.98
N LEU A 107 9.89 8.80 -10.81
CA LEU A 107 9.79 8.01 -9.58
C LEU A 107 8.50 7.17 -9.63
N SER A 108 8.35 6.22 -8.71
CA SER A 108 7.05 5.56 -8.54
C SER A 108 5.99 6.60 -8.15
N SER A 109 4.75 6.40 -8.55
CA SER A 109 3.69 7.40 -8.32
C SER A 109 3.48 7.72 -6.85
N GLY A 110 3.66 6.73 -5.95
CA GLY A 110 3.63 6.96 -4.51
C GLY A 110 4.78 7.84 -4.02
N GLN A 111 6.00 7.59 -4.49
CA GLN A 111 7.17 8.42 -4.20
C GLN A 111 7.03 9.84 -4.77
N PHE A 112 6.59 9.94 -6.01
CA PHE A 112 6.35 11.22 -6.68
C PHE A 112 5.36 12.07 -5.89
N HIS A 113 4.21 11.47 -5.54
CA HIS A 113 3.17 12.11 -4.74
C HIS A 113 3.68 12.56 -3.35
N ALA A 114 4.46 11.70 -2.66
CA ALA A 114 5.04 12.04 -1.37
C ALA A 114 5.99 13.24 -1.46
N ASN A 115 6.82 13.28 -2.51
CA ASN A 115 7.75 14.37 -2.74
C ASN A 115 7.04 15.69 -3.07
N GLU A 116 6.01 15.66 -3.93
CA GLU A 116 5.20 16.85 -4.26
C GLU A 116 4.53 17.46 -3.02
N LEU A 117 4.11 16.64 -2.08
CA LEU A 117 3.49 17.08 -0.83
C LEU A 117 4.49 17.31 0.32
N GLY A 118 5.79 17.14 0.10
CA GLY A 118 6.83 17.33 1.11
C GLY A 118 6.70 16.39 2.30
N MET A 119 6.22 15.15 2.08
CA MET A 119 6.06 14.17 3.14
C MET A 119 7.41 13.63 3.61
N THR A 120 7.50 13.28 4.89
CA THR A 120 8.70 12.71 5.50
C THR A 120 8.96 11.25 5.13
N PHE A 121 7.99 10.60 4.48
CA PHE A 121 8.06 9.21 4.02
C PHE A 121 7.53 9.11 2.59
N ASP A 122 8.12 8.25 1.80
CA ASP A 122 7.91 8.13 0.35
C ASP A 122 7.29 6.81 -0.10
N ASN A 123 7.05 5.89 0.83
CA ASN A 123 6.48 4.56 0.54
C ASN A 123 4.94 4.57 0.64
N LEU A 124 4.30 5.39 -0.17
CA LEU A 124 2.84 5.48 -0.25
C LEU A 124 2.28 4.47 -1.26
N ALA A 125 1.15 3.88 -0.89
CA ALA A 125 0.37 3.10 -1.85
C ALA A 125 -0.41 4.05 -2.77
N CYS A 126 -0.43 3.72 -4.07
CA CYS A 126 -1.21 4.44 -5.06
C CYS A 126 -2.25 3.51 -5.63
N THR A 127 -3.53 3.93 -5.63
CA THR A 127 -4.58 3.14 -6.28
C THR A 127 -4.45 3.24 -7.79
N TYR A 128 -4.97 2.23 -8.49
CA TYR A 128 -5.03 2.22 -9.93
C TYR A 128 -5.76 3.45 -10.51
N LEU A 129 -6.80 3.92 -9.81
CA LEU A 129 -7.52 5.14 -10.16
C LEU A 129 -6.66 6.40 -9.97
N ALA A 130 -5.85 6.44 -8.90
CA ALA A 130 -4.92 7.54 -8.67
C ALA A 130 -3.80 7.56 -9.72
N GLU A 131 -3.31 6.40 -10.16
CA GLU A 131 -2.38 6.29 -11.29
C GLU A 131 -2.98 6.89 -12.57
N GLY A 132 -4.24 6.57 -12.87
CA GLY A 132 -4.98 7.15 -13.99
C GLY A 132 -5.04 8.67 -13.89
N TYR A 133 -5.42 9.20 -12.72
CA TYR A 133 -5.51 10.63 -12.49
C TYR A 133 -4.15 11.34 -12.61
N ILE A 134 -3.12 10.81 -11.98
CA ILE A 134 -1.75 11.35 -12.05
C ILE A 134 -1.28 11.46 -13.51
N ASN A 135 -1.65 10.50 -14.36
CA ASN A 135 -1.21 10.55 -15.75
C ASN A 135 -2.04 11.50 -16.62
N PHE A 136 -3.38 11.49 -16.52
CA PHE A 136 -4.23 12.20 -17.46
C PHE A 136 -5.46 12.87 -16.83
N GLY A 137 -5.44 13.12 -15.52
CA GLY A 137 -6.58 13.67 -14.79
C GLY A 137 -7.78 12.74 -14.81
N PHE A 138 -8.99 13.28 -14.78
CA PHE A 138 -10.22 12.49 -14.82
C PHE A 138 -10.34 11.64 -16.10
N PHE A 139 -9.80 12.09 -17.21
CA PHE A 139 -9.77 11.30 -18.45
C PHE A 139 -8.96 10.00 -18.26
N GLY A 140 -7.83 10.09 -17.55
CA GLY A 140 -7.02 8.92 -17.18
C GLY A 140 -7.76 7.95 -16.29
N VAL A 141 -8.57 8.43 -15.34
CA VAL A 141 -9.40 7.56 -14.50
C VAL A 141 -10.34 6.71 -15.36
N PHE A 142 -11.01 7.31 -16.36
CA PHE A 142 -11.87 6.58 -17.27
C PHE A 142 -11.11 5.53 -18.11
N ILE A 143 -9.94 5.87 -18.65
CA ILE A 143 -9.13 4.93 -19.42
C ILE A 143 -8.68 3.74 -18.57
N PHE A 144 -8.33 3.97 -17.32
CA PHE A 144 -7.82 2.92 -16.42
C PHE A 144 -8.93 2.03 -15.83
N ILE A 145 -10.21 2.37 -15.98
CA ILE A 145 -11.35 1.54 -15.57
C ILE A 145 -11.74 0.52 -16.65
N ILE A 146 -11.45 0.82 -17.92
CA ILE A 146 -11.78 -0.03 -19.08
C ILE A 146 -10.72 -1.10 -19.27
#